data_0fb508069153097a99ca44f608bad320
#
_entry.id   0fb508069153097a99ca44f608bad320
#
_cell.length_a   1.000
_cell.length_b   1.000
_cell.length_c   1.000
_cell.angle_alpha   90.00
_cell.angle_beta   90.00
_cell.angle_gamma   90.00
#
_symmetry.space_group_name_H-M   'P 1'
#
loop_
_entity.id
_entity.type
_entity.pdbx_description
1 polymer ?
#
loop_
_entity_poly.entity_id
_entity_poly.type
_entity_poly.pdbx_seq_one_letter_code
_entity_poly.pdbx_strand_id
1 'polypeptide(L)'
;MRLEELCQLRGVSGDEKEVHDFLYDEYKKRNLSIIKDRLGSVFGLKKGNDSSYKIMISSNMDESGGMISDIREDGLMEFLTIGLYEKNLFEQRTVKVLNRRHEEYIGFIVKNENELLLDTGYGSKEEVLKAGIQIGDIFLLDVPTLCLPEGEILSKNLSNRAGLEVGLTILDKLEEGNENLPFDVAVGGISHSVTGQRGAITATTAVKPDIAIVIDVAYVKEPKENAIYIRSFDKSMLPNQMLKQEFYEAAKKKGYIPEGHVQLEATDGSFIHKSLEGTPAVVLVLPLKYKQALLNSLKVKYINNLSDVIIEFIKGLTAEKIEKFGFKG
;
A
#
# COMPACT_ATOMS: atom_id res chain seq x y z
N MET A 1 9.43 14.64 -5.85
CA MET A 1 8.10 14.14 -6.30
C MET A 1 7.41 13.48 -5.12
N ARG A 2 6.08 13.61 -4.98
CA ARG A 2 5.34 13.09 -3.81
C ARG A 2 5.54 11.57 -3.59
N LEU A 3 5.54 10.75 -4.65
CA LEU A 3 5.83 9.31 -4.54
C LEU A 3 7.24 9.04 -3.97
N GLU A 4 8.24 9.86 -4.34
CA GLU A 4 9.59 9.76 -3.79
C GLU A 4 9.59 9.99 -2.27
N GLU A 5 8.90 11.05 -1.83
CA GLU A 5 8.70 11.35 -0.41
C GLU A 5 7.99 10.18 0.30
N LEU A 6 6.84 9.73 -0.23
CA LEU A 6 6.09 8.59 0.31
C LEU A 6 6.97 7.32 0.48
N CYS A 7 7.85 7.03 -0.48
CA CYS A 7 8.72 5.87 -0.43
C CYS A 7 9.82 5.97 0.65
N GLN A 8 10.14 7.18 1.13
CA GLN A 8 11.14 7.39 2.17
C GLN A 8 10.55 7.44 3.58
N LEU A 9 9.24 7.69 3.72
CA LEU A 9 8.57 7.67 5.02
C LEU A 9 8.67 6.28 5.65
N ARG A 10 8.90 6.26 6.96
CA ARG A 10 8.92 5.04 7.77
C ARG A 10 7.51 4.51 7.98
N GLY A 11 7.36 3.21 7.97
CA GLY A 11 6.05 2.62 8.16
C GLY A 11 6.07 1.10 8.19
N VAL A 12 6.91 0.49 9.05
CA VAL A 12 6.81 -0.94 9.31
C VAL A 12 5.45 -1.24 9.94
N SER A 13 4.87 -2.40 9.61
CA SER A 13 3.61 -2.86 10.24
C SER A 13 3.62 -2.66 11.76
N GLY A 14 2.68 -1.88 12.26
CA GLY A 14 2.57 -1.54 13.68
C GLY A 14 3.27 -0.22 14.09
N ASP A 15 4.03 0.40 13.18
CA ASP A 15 4.63 1.73 13.34
C ASP A 15 4.52 2.54 12.04
N GLU A 16 3.31 2.68 11.52
CA GLU A 16 3.01 3.39 10.28
C GLU A 16 2.76 4.91 10.48
N LYS A 17 3.16 5.45 11.63
CA LYS A 17 2.80 6.82 12.04
C LYS A 17 3.18 7.89 11.02
N GLU A 18 4.37 7.84 10.42
CA GLU A 18 4.80 8.86 9.46
C GLU A 18 3.93 8.86 8.20
N VAL A 19 3.59 7.68 7.69
CA VAL A 19 2.72 7.55 6.52
C VAL A 19 1.29 7.98 6.85
N HIS A 20 0.79 7.59 8.03
CA HIS A 20 -0.51 8.03 8.52
C HIS A 20 -0.59 9.56 8.60
N ASP A 21 0.40 10.20 9.24
CA ASP A 21 0.41 11.65 9.43
C ASP A 21 0.54 12.39 8.10
N PHE A 22 1.38 11.89 7.18
CA PHE A 22 1.48 12.43 5.83
C PHE A 22 0.13 12.40 5.09
N LEU A 23 -0.54 11.25 5.08
CA LEU A 23 -1.86 11.13 4.44
C LEU A 23 -2.91 12.03 5.12
N TYR A 24 -2.90 12.06 6.45
CA TYR A 24 -3.78 12.93 7.23
C TYR A 24 -3.63 14.39 6.83
N ASP A 25 -2.39 14.87 6.72
CA ASP A 25 -2.09 16.25 6.34
C ASP A 25 -2.49 16.52 4.89
N GLU A 26 -2.24 15.59 3.97
CA GLU A 26 -2.68 15.71 2.58
C GLU A 26 -4.21 15.82 2.46
N TYR A 27 -4.96 15.07 3.26
CA TYR A 27 -6.42 15.15 3.28
C TYR A 27 -6.90 16.45 3.93
N LYS A 28 -6.25 16.92 4.98
CA LYS A 28 -6.56 18.20 5.63
C LYS A 28 -6.32 19.40 4.70
N LYS A 29 -5.22 19.41 3.95
CA LYS A 29 -4.94 20.45 2.93
C LYS A 29 -6.07 20.58 1.93
N ARG A 30 -6.74 19.45 1.59
CA ARG A 30 -7.88 19.40 0.66
C ARG A 30 -9.25 19.59 1.33
N ASN A 31 -9.29 19.96 2.62
CA ASN A 31 -10.52 20.13 3.41
C ASN A 31 -11.41 18.88 3.42
N LEU A 32 -10.84 17.67 3.31
CA LEU A 32 -11.61 16.43 3.37
C LEU A 32 -11.95 16.06 4.81
N SER A 33 -13.11 15.43 5.00
CA SER A 33 -13.45 14.80 6.28
C SER A 33 -12.60 13.55 6.48
N ILE A 34 -12.11 13.34 7.70
CA ILE A 34 -11.20 12.25 8.01
C ILE A 34 -11.96 11.08 8.64
N ILE A 35 -11.75 9.88 8.10
CA ILE A 35 -12.19 8.60 8.69
C ILE A 35 -10.93 7.84 9.13
N LYS A 36 -10.92 7.32 10.36
CA LYS A 36 -9.81 6.54 10.92
C LYS A 36 -10.35 5.31 11.64
N ASP A 37 -9.60 4.23 11.59
CA ASP A 37 -9.79 3.11 12.51
C ASP A 37 -8.83 3.21 13.72
N ARG A 38 -8.84 2.18 14.58
CA ARG A 38 -7.98 2.13 15.78
C ARG A 38 -6.65 1.40 15.54
N LEU A 39 -6.44 0.88 14.34
CA LEU A 39 -5.19 0.22 13.95
C LEU A 39 -4.26 1.16 13.14
N GLY A 40 -4.71 2.38 12.83
CA GLY A 40 -3.89 3.37 12.15
C GLY A 40 -4.27 3.62 10.68
N SER A 41 -5.27 2.93 10.13
CA SER A 41 -5.76 3.25 8.78
C SER A 41 -6.39 4.64 8.74
N VAL A 42 -6.18 5.38 7.64
CA VAL A 42 -6.66 6.75 7.48
C VAL A 42 -7.21 7.00 6.08
N PHE A 43 -8.36 7.64 6.01
CA PHE A 43 -9.06 7.98 4.77
C PHE A 43 -9.52 9.43 4.77
N GLY A 44 -9.38 10.08 3.60
CA GLY A 44 -10.01 11.35 3.28
C GLY A 44 -11.34 11.11 2.54
N LEU A 45 -12.43 11.63 3.08
CA LEU A 45 -13.77 11.51 2.48
C LEU A 45 -14.09 12.76 1.66
N LYS A 46 -14.18 12.58 0.33
CA LYS A 46 -14.71 13.56 -0.60
C LYS A 46 -16.20 13.31 -0.79
N LYS A 47 -17.00 14.32 -0.47
CA LYS A 47 -18.45 14.27 -0.65
C LYS A 47 -18.83 14.30 -2.13
N GLY A 48 -19.79 13.47 -2.49
CA GLY A 48 -20.47 13.47 -3.77
C GLY A 48 -21.77 14.29 -3.74
N ASN A 49 -22.52 14.25 -4.85
CA ASN A 49 -23.83 14.87 -4.95
C ASN A 49 -24.87 14.13 -4.09
N ASP A 50 -24.70 12.84 -3.90
CA ASP A 50 -25.54 11.97 -3.08
C ASP A 50 -24.67 11.16 -2.12
N SER A 51 -24.98 11.24 -0.83
CA SER A 51 -24.28 10.50 0.23
C SER A 51 -24.95 9.16 0.58
N SER A 52 -25.90 8.69 -0.22
CA SER A 52 -26.58 7.40 0.00
C SER A 52 -25.66 6.21 -0.21
N TYR A 53 -24.62 6.38 -1.04
CA TYR A 53 -23.62 5.36 -1.31
C TYR A 53 -22.21 5.90 -1.11
N LYS A 54 -21.31 4.99 -0.73
CA LYS A 54 -19.92 5.30 -0.49
C LYS A 54 -18.96 4.32 -1.18
N ILE A 55 -18.03 4.85 -1.93
CA ILE A 55 -16.98 4.12 -2.60
C ILE A 55 -15.71 4.21 -1.77
N MET A 56 -15.07 3.08 -1.46
CA MET A 56 -13.76 3.04 -0.82
C MET A 56 -12.68 2.78 -1.87
N ILE A 57 -11.68 3.65 -1.93
CA ILE A 57 -10.44 3.44 -2.68
C ILE A 57 -9.33 3.28 -1.66
N SER A 58 -8.69 2.12 -1.64
CA SER A 58 -7.70 1.79 -0.63
C SER A 58 -6.43 1.19 -1.20
N SER A 59 -5.33 1.40 -0.52
CA SER A 59 -4.06 0.70 -0.70
C SER A 59 -3.41 0.49 0.65
N ASN A 60 -2.51 -0.49 0.74
CA ASN A 60 -1.74 -0.70 1.95
C ASN A 60 -0.72 0.43 2.15
N MET A 61 -0.44 0.78 3.42
CA MET A 61 0.50 1.85 3.76
C MET A 61 1.70 1.38 4.57
N ASP A 62 1.69 0.16 5.08
CA ASP A 62 2.79 -0.41 5.83
C ASP A 62 3.86 -1.01 4.92
N GLU A 63 5.06 -1.19 5.45
CA GLU A 63 6.19 -1.75 4.73
C GLU A 63 6.78 -2.96 5.46
N SER A 64 7.49 -3.79 4.70
CA SER A 64 8.28 -4.88 5.24
C SER A 64 9.58 -4.35 5.86
N GLY A 65 10.04 -5.01 6.90
CA GLY A 65 11.28 -4.67 7.60
C GLY A 65 11.80 -5.86 8.41
N GLY A 66 12.44 -5.58 9.53
CA GLY A 66 12.85 -6.59 10.49
C GLY A 66 12.64 -6.13 11.92
N MET A 67 12.73 -7.07 12.84
CA MET A 67 12.60 -6.86 14.28
C MET A 67 13.74 -7.60 15.00
N ILE A 68 14.39 -6.94 15.94
CA ILE A 68 15.44 -7.54 16.77
C ILE A 68 14.78 -8.60 17.67
N SER A 69 15.25 -9.83 17.56
CA SER A 69 14.73 -10.98 18.35
C SER A 69 15.64 -11.37 19.50
N ASP A 70 16.94 -11.13 19.41
CA ASP A 70 17.91 -11.33 20.50
C ASP A 70 19.13 -10.42 20.32
N ILE A 71 19.87 -10.20 21.42
CA ILE A 71 21.13 -9.44 21.46
C ILE A 71 22.21 -10.32 22.07
N ARG A 72 23.24 -10.61 21.30
CA ARG A 72 24.37 -11.48 21.71
C ARG A 72 25.36 -10.72 22.59
N GLU A 73 26.18 -11.46 23.33
CA GLU A 73 27.18 -10.87 24.23
C GLU A 73 28.24 -10.03 23.50
N ASP A 74 28.50 -10.34 22.21
CA ASP A 74 29.41 -9.60 21.32
C ASP A 74 28.79 -8.36 20.67
N GLY A 75 27.53 -8.02 20.99
CA GLY A 75 26.82 -6.87 20.45
C GLY A 75 26.09 -7.11 19.13
N LEU A 76 26.30 -8.25 18.48
CA LEU A 76 25.55 -8.64 17.30
C LEU A 76 24.11 -9.03 17.67
N MET A 77 23.17 -8.75 16.77
CA MET A 77 21.75 -8.94 17.04
C MET A 77 21.11 -9.93 16.06
N GLU A 78 20.34 -10.84 16.60
CA GLU A 78 19.46 -11.71 15.83
C GLU A 78 18.19 -10.96 15.46
N PHE A 79 17.61 -11.30 14.32
CA PHE A 79 16.38 -10.66 13.87
C PHE A 79 15.44 -11.59 13.12
N LEU A 80 14.17 -11.22 13.11
CA LEU A 80 13.11 -11.80 12.29
C LEU A 80 12.71 -10.80 11.21
N THR A 81 12.27 -11.29 10.05
CA THR A 81 11.68 -10.44 9.01
C THR A 81 10.20 -10.17 9.30
N ILE A 82 9.76 -8.93 9.08
CA ILE A 82 8.36 -8.54 9.08
C ILE A 82 7.93 -8.38 7.62
N GLY A 83 6.85 -9.08 7.22
CA GLY A 83 6.36 -9.04 5.86
C GLY A 83 6.88 -10.18 4.99
N LEU A 84 6.88 -9.98 3.67
CA LEU A 84 7.08 -11.02 2.67
C LEU A 84 8.54 -11.21 2.22
N TYR A 85 9.49 -10.47 2.78
CA TYR A 85 10.87 -10.57 2.38
C TYR A 85 11.55 -11.80 3.00
N GLU A 86 12.24 -12.57 2.17
CA GLU A 86 13.14 -13.61 2.66
C GLU A 86 14.36 -12.96 3.35
N LYS A 87 14.78 -13.56 4.46
CA LYS A 87 15.86 -13.03 5.31
C LYS A 87 17.17 -12.81 4.55
N ASN A 88 17.47 -13.67 3.58
CA ASN A 88 18.68 -13.61 2.75
C ASN A 88 18.76 -12.34 1.86
N LEU A 89 17.64 -11.71 1.54
CA LEU A 89 17.63 -10.47 0.76
C LEU A 89 18.25 -9.29 1.51
N PHE A 90 18.33 -9.36 2.83
CA PHE A 90 18.96 -8.33 3.66
C PHE A 90 20.49 -8.48 3.76
N GLU A 91 21.07 -9.58 3.28
CA GLU A 91 22.52 -9.79 3.34
C GLU A 91 23.28 -8.62 2.70
N GLN A 92 24.28 -8.07 3.42
CA GLN A 92 25.10 -6.91 3.01
C GLN A 92 24.28 -5.63 2.72
N ARG A 93 23.22 -5.40 3.46
CA ARG A 93 22.43 -4.17 3.36
C ARG A 93 22.60 -3.28 4.58
N THR A 94 22.61 -1.99 4.33
CA THR A 94 22.45 -0.98 5.38
C THR A 94 20.98 -0.88 5.77
N VAL A 95 20.74 -0.71 7.06
CA VAL A 95 19.42 -0.58 7.65
C VAL A 95 19.41 0.56 8.66
N LYS A 96 18.23 1.14 8.88
CA LYS A 96 17.98 2.06 9.98
C LYS A 96 17.26 1.31 11.07
N VAL A 97 17.87 1.21 12.23
CA VAL A 97 17.26 0.65 13.44
C VAL A 97 16.55 1.77 14.18
N LEU A 98 15.33 1.53 14.60
CA LEU A 98 14.47 2.46 15.33
C LEU A 98 14.18 1.90 16.70
N ASN A 99 14.59 2.62 17.74
CA ASN A 99 14.25 2.24 19.09
C ASN A 99 12.87 2.81 19.49
N ARG A 100 12.37 2.44 20.65
CA ARG A 100 11.06 2.90 21.17
C ARG A 100 10.95 4.41 21.42
N ARG A 101 12.07 5.15 21.40
CA ARG A 101 12.10 6.61 21.48
C ARG A 101 12.14 7.27 20.12
N HIS A 102 12.03 6.46 19.03
CA HIS A 102 12.20 6.88 17.65
C HIS A 102 13.60 7.46 17.32
N GLU A 103 14.61 7.10 18.12
CA GLU A 103 16.00 7.40 17.81
C GLU A 103 16.49 6.44 16.73
N GLU A 104 17.23 6.96 15.74
CA GLU A 104 17.72 6.20 14.61
C GLU A 104 19.18 5.80 14.80
N TYR A 105 19.48 4.54 14.49
CA TYR A 105 20.84 4.00 14.44
C TYR A 105 21.07 3.37 13.07
N ILE A 106 22.25 3.60 12.51
CA ILE A 106 22.64 2.89 11.29
C ILE A 106 23.11 1.49 11.68
N GLY A 107 22.58 0.50 10.99
CA GLY A 107 22.99 -0.88 11.12
C GLY A 107 23.39 -1.46 9.78
N PHE A 108 24.09 -2.57 9.82
CA PHE A 108 24.50 -3.34 8.67
C PHE A 108 24.22 -4.82 8.90
N ILE A 109 23.64 -5.49 7.89
CA ILE A 109 23.38 -6.93 8.00
C ILE A 109 24.61 -7.69 7.52
N VAL A 110 25.25 -8.35 8.47
CA VAL A 110 26.43 -9.18 8.26
C VAL A 110 26.07 -10.65 8.17
N LYS A 111 26.86 -11.40 7.42
CA LYS A 111 26.82 -12.86 7.45
C LYS A 111 27.94 -13.37 8.33
N ASN A 112 27.56 -14.05 9.41
CA ASN A 112 28.47 -14.75 10.29
C ASN A 112 28.20 -16.26 10.17
N GLU A 113 29.18 -17.00 9.60
CA GLU A 113 28.99 -18.39 9.21
C GLU A 113 27.76 -18.61 8.31
N ASN A 114 26.69 -19.20 8.87
CA ASN A 114 25.44 -19.47 8.16
C ASN A 114 24.27 -18.58 8.62
N GLU A 115 24.52 -17.59 9.48
CA GLU A 115 23.51 -16.72 10.04
C GLU A 115 23.65 -15.29 9.55
N LEU A 116 22.52 -14.62 9.40
CA LEU A 116 22.48 -13.18 9.16
C LEU A 116 22.17 -12.47 10.46
N LEU A 117 23.03 -11.54 10.83
CA LEU A 117 22.99 -10.77 12.05
C LEU A 117 22.99 -9.28 11.74
N LEU A 118 22.39 -8.49 12.60
CA LEU A 118 22.42 -7.04 12.54
C LEU A 118 23.57 -6.54 13.43
N ASP A 119 24.41 -5.71 12.85
CA ASP A 119 25.51 -5.03 13.52
C ASP A 119 25.29 -3.51 13.49
N THR A 120 25.35 -2.86 14.64
CA THR A 120 25.28 -1.41 14.81
C THR A 120 26.60 -0.80 15.28
N GLY A 121 27.68 -1.58 15.29
CA GLY A 121 29.02 -1.15 15.65
C GLY A 121 29.32 -1.14 17.15
N TYR A 122 28.38 -1.59 18.00
CA TYR A 122 28.63 -1.76 19.43
C TYR A 122 29.29 -3.11 19.70
N GLY A 123 30.32 -3.12 20.57
CA GLY A 123 31.13 -4.30 20.83
C GLY A 123 30.60 -5.23 21.92
N SER A 124 29.48 -4.91 22.56
CA SER A 124 28.88 -5.73 23.59
C SER A 124 27.37 -5.49 23.75
N LYS A 125 26.69 -6.48 24.29
CA LYS A 125 25.27 -6.38 24.67
C LYS A 125 25.00 -5.20 25.60
N GLU A 126 25.87 -4.94 26.55
CA GLU A 126 25.73 -3.82 27.47
C GLU A 126 25.74 -2.46 26.74
N GLU A 127 26.63 -2.29 25.78
CA GLU A 127 26.73 -1.06 24.96
C GLU A 127 25.48 -0.88 24.09
N VAL A 128 24.97 -1.94 23.44
CA VAL A 128 23.73 -1.92 22.67
C VAL A 128 22.54 -1.48 23.53
N LEU A 129 22.40 -2.10 24.71
CA LEU A 129 21.32 -1.75 25.66
C LEU A 129 21.46 -0.33 26.19
N LYS A 130 22.69 0.13 26.46
CA LYS A 130 22.98 1.50 26.92
C LYS A 130 22.64 2.55 25.84
N ALA A 131 22.82 2.21 24.56
CA ALA A 131 22.38 3.03 23.44
C ALA A 131 20.84 3.10 23.34
N GLY A 132 20.11 2.24 24.04
CA GLY A 132 18.64 2.22 24.03
C GLY A 132 18.05 1.26 23.01
N ILE A 133 18.88 0.48 22.32
CA ILE A 133 18.44 -0.58 21.39
C ILE A 133 18.09 -1.83 22.21
N GLN A 134 16.95 -2.44 21.91
CA GLN A 134 16.47 -3.60 22.67
C GLN A 134 15.68 -4.59 21.79
N ILE A 135 15.41 -5.76 22.34
CA ILE A 135 14.55 -6.76 21.70
C ILE A 135 13.18 -6.16 21.44
N GLY A 136 12.66 -6.39 20.22
CA GLY A 136 11.41 -5.82 19.73
C GLY A 136 11.56 -4.48 19.00
N ASP A 137 12.74 -3.87 18.98
CA ASP A 137 13.01 -2.72 18.11
C ASP A 137 13.04 -3.16 16.65
N ILE A 138 12.60 -2.27 15.78
CA ILE A 138 12.44 -2.56 14.35
C ILE A 138 13.58 -1.95 13.54
N PHE A 139 13.77 -2.47 12.34
CA PHE A 139 14.64 -1.85 11.37
C PHE A 139 14.07 -1.87 9.95
N LEU A 140 14.50 -0.91 9.16
CA LEU A 140 14.10 -0.67 7.79
C LEU A 140 15.31 -0.68 6.88
N LEU A 141 15.10 -1.05 5.62
CA LEU A 141 16.12 -0.90 4.58
C LEU A 141 16.47 0.59 4.39
N ASP A 142 17.74 0.93 4.48
CA ASP A 142 18.24 2.29 4.24
C ASP A 142 18.77 2.43 2.82
N VAL A 143 17.89 2.81 1.90
CA VAL A 143 18.21 3.03 0.49
C VAL A 143 17.44 4.22 -0.06
N PRO A 144 18.07 5.05 -0.90
CA PRO A 144 17.39 6.17 -1.54
C PRO A 144 16.41 5.71 -2.62
N THR A 145 15.43 6.56 -2.91
CA THR A 145 14.62 6.45 -4.12
C THR A 145 15.41 7.03 -5.29
N LEU A 146 15.44 6.33 -6.41
CA LEU A 146 16.13 6.74 -7.62
C LEU A 146 15.12 7.04 -8.72
N CYS A 147 15.18 8.26 -9.27
CA CYS A 147 14.46 8.64 -10.47
C CYS A 147 15.29 8.24 -11.69
N LEU A 148 14.77 7.33 -12.49
CA LEU A 148 15.41 6.81 -13.68
C LEU A 148 14.83 7.46 -14.94
N PRO A 149 15.47 7.31 -16.12
CA PRO A 149 14.94 7.81 -17.38
C PRO A 149 13.51 7.34 -17.68
N GLU A 150 12.81 8.05 -18.56
CA GLU A 150 11.44 7.75 -19.00
C GLU A 150 10.39 7.75 -17.88
N GLY A 151 10.63 8.44 -16.77
CA GLY A 151 9.71 8.52 -15.64
C GLY A 151 9.59 7.21 -14.87
N GLU A 152 10.61 6.38 -14.91
CA GLU A 152 10.71 5.18 -14.09
C GLU A 152 11.28 5.54 -12.71
N ILE A 153 10.74 4.96 -11.64
CA ILE A 153 11.21 5.11 -10.27
C ILE A 153 11.66 3.75 -9.77
N LEU A 154 12.84 3.70 -9.15
CA LEU A 154 13.36 2.56 -8.42
C LEU A 154 13.39 2.90 -6.94
N SER A 155 12.68 2.15 -6.11
CA SER A 155 12.65 2.36 -4.66
C SER A 155 12.31 1.10 -3.89
N LYS A 156 12.61 1.13 -2.59
CA LYS A 156 11.91 0.30 -1.61
C LYS A 156 10.44 0.73 -1.56
N ASN A 157 9.58 -0.10 -1.03
CA ASN A 157 8.20 0.23 -0.69
C ASN A 157 7.28 0.68 -1.83
N LEU A 158 7.69 0.61 -3.09
CA LEU A 158 6.76 0.88 -4.20
C LEU A 158 5.51 0.00 -4.12
N SER A 159 5.67 -1.24 -3.61
CA SER A 159 4.54 -2.14 -3.36
C SER A 159 3.49 -1.59 -2.41
N ASN A 160 3.87 -0.67 -1.55
CA ASN A 160 3.04 -0.15 -0.45
C ASN A 160 2.76 1.35 -0.57
N ARG A 161 3.41 2.05 -1.48
CA ARG A 161 3.30 3.51 -1.65
C ARG A 161 2.70 3.92 -2.99
N ALA A 162 2.91 3.13 -4.03
CA ALA A 162 2.41 3.47 -5.37
C ALA A 162 0.88 3.55 -5.43
N GLY A 163 0.18 2.68 -4.70
CA GLY A 163 -1.28 2.74 -4.61
C GLY A 163 -1.80 3.95 -3.83
N LEU A 164 -1.08 4.39 -2.79
CA LEU A 164 -1.38 5.65 -2.08
C LEU A 164 -1.25 6.85 -3.03
N GLU A 165 -0.19 6.87 -3.85
CA GLU A 165 0.02 7.91 -4.85
C GLU A 165 -1.11 7.93 -5.90
N VAL A 166 -1.64 6.76 -6.33
CA VAL A 166 -2.84 6.71 -7.19
C VAL A 166 -4.02 7.40 -6.50
N GLY A 167 -4.26 7.10 -5.23
CA GLY A 167 -5.33 7.72 -4.45
C GLY A 167 -5.21 9.24 -4.37
N LEU A 168 -4.02 9.74 -4.06
CA LEU A 168 -3.75 11.18 -4.01
C LEU A 168 -3.84 11.84 -5.40
N THR A 169 -3.39 11.16 -6.46
CA THR A 169 -3.50 11.63 -7.84
C THR A 169 -4.97 11.74 -8.29
N ILE A 170 -5.83 10.81 -7.84
CA ILE A 170 -7.28 10.90 -8.08
C ILE A 170 -7.84 12.18 -7.44
N LEU A 171 -7.48 12.45 -6.18
CA LEU A 171 -7.95 13.64 -5.47
C LEU A 171 -7.49 14.93 -6.17
N ASP A 172 -6.23 15.00 -6.63
CA ASP A 172 -5.68 16.14 -7.37
C ASP A 172 -6.47 16.38 -8.67
N LYS A 173 -6.66 15.35 -9.49
CA LYS A 173 -7.40 15.44 -10.75
C LYS A 173 -8.86 15.86 -10.56
N LEU A 174 -9.52 15.37 -9.49
CA LEU A 174 -10.88 15.76 -9.14
C LEU A 174 -10.99 17.21 -8.67
N GLU A 175 -9.95 17.73 -8.03
CA GLU A 175 -9.87 19.12 -7.60
C GLU A 175 -9.60 20.06 -8.79
N GLU A 176 -8.59 19.74 -9.60
CA GLU A 176 -8.22 20.50 -10.81
C GLU A 176 -9.38 20.58 -11.83
N GLY A 177 -10.09 19.46 -12.02
CA GLY A 177 -11.25 19.39 -12.90
C GLY A 177 -12.52 20.01 -12.34
N ASN A 178 -12.53 20.47 -11.08
CA ASN A 178 -13.73 20.89 -10.36
C ASN A 178 -14.89 19.89 -10.52
N GLU A 179 -14.55 18.61 -10.42
CA GLU A 179 -15.44 17.50 -10.75
C GLU A 179 -16.39 17.15 -9.60
N ASN A 180 -17.67 17.13 -9.92
CA ASN A 180 -18.68 16.62 -9.02
C ASN A 180 -18.80 15.10 -9.15
N LEU A 181 -18.67 14.39 -8.05
CA LEU A 181 -18.86 12.94 -7.99
C LEU A 181 -20.32 12.58 -7.74
N PRO A 182 -20.82 11.48 -8.32
CA PRO A 182 -22.20 11.04 -8.06
C PRO A 182 -22.42 10.68 -6.59
N PHE A 183 -21.43 10.01 -5.96
CA PHE A 183 -21.51 9.50 -4.59
C PHE A 183 -20.26 9.85 -3.78
N ASP A 184 -20.32 9.61 -2.47
CA ASP A 184 -19.20 9.81 -1.57
C ASP A 184 -18.02 8.88 -1.90
N VAL A 185 -16.80 9.40 -1.89
CA VAL A 185 -15.58 8.63 -2.13
C VAL A 185 -14.61 8.80 -0.97
N ALA A 186 -14.26 7.69 -0.31
CA ALA A 186 -13.24 7.61 0.72
C ALA A 186 -11.94 7.07 0.10
N VAL A 187 -10.89 7.88 0.11
CA VAL A 187 -9.56 7.51 -0.41
C VAL A 187 -8.59 7.38 0.74
N GLY A 188 -7.87 6.25 0.84
CA GLY A 188 -6.98 6.10 1.98
C GLY A 188 -6.01 4.95 1.99
N GLY A 189 -5.26 4.89 3.09
CA GLY A 189 -4.27 3.87 3.40
C GLY A 189 -4.74 2.91 4.49
N ILE A 190 -4.49 1.63 4.28
CA ILE A 190 -4.77 0.55 5.23
C ILE A 190 -3.47 0.16 5.93
N SER A 191 -3.49 0.13 7.27
CA SER A 191 -2.39 -0.32 8.13
C SER A 191 -2.34 -1.84 8.25
N HIS A 192 -1.22 -2.38 8.75
CA HIS A 192 -1.05 -3.81 9.07
C HIS A 192 -1.40 -4.78 7.93
N SER A 193 -1.17 -4.37 6.67
CA SER A 193 -1.45 -5.22 5.50
C SER A 193 -0.39 -6.30 5.31
N VAL A 194 0.90 -5.98 5.48
CA VAL A 194 1.99 -6.97 5.27
C VAL A 194 2.05 -8.05 6.35
N THR A 195 1.40 -7.85 7.49
CA THR A 195 1.28 -8.85 8.58
C THR A 195 -0.01 -9.66 8.53
N GLY A 196 -0.60 -9.81 7.35
CA GLY A 196 -1.78 -10.65 7.10
C GLY A 196 -3.07 -9.85 6.95
N GLN A 197 -3.00 -8.68 6.31
CA GLN A 197 -4.12 -7.82 5.95
C GLN A 197 -5.03 -7.45 7.14
N ARG A 198 -4.45 -7.24 8.33
CA ARG A 198 -5.18 -7.06 9.59
C ARG A 198 -6.03 -5.80 9.61
N GLY A 199 -5.54 -4.70 9.03
CA GLY A 199 -6.25 -3.43 8.95
C GLY A 199 -7.43 -3.43 7.98
N ALA A 200 -7.49 -4.36 7.02
CA ALA A 200 -8.53 -4.37 6.00
C ALA A 200 -9.95 -4.45 6.58
N ILE A 201 -10.16 -5.28 7.61
CA ILE A 201 -11.47 -5.44 8.27
C ILE A 201 -11.84 -4.19 9.06
N THR A 202 -10.90 -3.65 9.85
CA THR A 202 -11.15 -2.47 10.69
C THR A 202 -11.36 -1.21 9.87
N ALA A 203 -10.58 -1.03 8.79
CA ALA A 203 -10.76 0.05 7.82
C ALA A 203 -12.12 -0.02 7.14
N THR A 204 -12.53 -1.21 6.64
CA THR A 204 -13.85 -1.41 6.02
C THR A 204 -14.98 -1.11 7.01
N THR A 205 -14.83 -1.53 8.26
CA THR A 205 -15.80 -1.24 9.32
C THR A 205 -15.91 0.25 9.64
N ALA A 206 -14.80 0.98 9.59
CA ALA A 206 -14.78 2.42 9.82
C ALA A 206 -15.36 3.22 8.64
N VAL A 207 -15.02 2.84 7.41
CA VAL A 207 -15.49 3.50 6.19
C VAL A 207 -16.94 3.13 5.86
N LYS A 208 -17.34 1.87 6.04
CA LYS A 208 -18.65 1.31 5.66
C LYS A 208 -18.99 1.57 4.19
N PRO A 209 -18.19 1.05 3.26
CA PRO A 209 -18.40 1.25 1.83
C PRO A 209 -19.46 0.31 1.27
N ASP A 210 -20.17 0.76 0.22
CA ASP A 210 -21.05 -0.06 -0.60
C ASP A 210 -20.27 -0.85 -1.66
N ILE A 211 -19.15 -0.28 -2.14
CA ILE A 211 -18.20 -0.94 -3.02
C ILE A 211 -16.76 -0.55 -2.65
N ALA A 212 -15.81 -1.43 -2.93
CA ALA A 212 -14.40 -1.18 -2.65
C ALA A 212 -13.52 -1.40 -3.89
N ILE A 213 -12.61 -0.48 -4.10
CA ILE A 213 -11.54 -0.51 -5.10
C ILE A 213 -10.22 -0.61 -4.33
N VAL A 214 -9.57 -1.75 -4.44
CA VAL A 214 -8.26 -1.96 -3.81
C VAL A 214 -7.19 -1.74 -4.87
N ILE A 215 -6.21 -0.91 -4.57
CA ILE A 215 -5.06 -0.71 -5.44
C ILE A 215 -3.89 -1.48 -4.84
N ASP A 216 -3.39 -2.41 -5.60
CA ASP A 216 -2.28 -3.28 -5.21
C ASP A 216 -1.22 -3.29 -6.31
N VAL A 217 -0.14 -3.99 -6.11
CA VAL A 217 0.93 -4.16 -7.09
C VAL A 217 1.13 -5.63 -7.43
N ALA A 218 1.73 -5.89 -8.57
CA ALA A 218 2.20 -7.23 -8.90
C ALA A 218 3.38 -7.19 -9.86
N TYR A 219 4.22 -8.22 -9.78
CA TYR A 219 5.20 -8.45 -10.81
C TYR A 219 4.50 -8.83 -12.13
N VAL A 220 4.76 -8.05 -13.17
CA VAL A 220 4.33 -8.34 -14.54
C VAL A 220 5.58 -8.41 -15.40
N LYS A 221 5.84 -9.57 -16.02
CA LYS A 221 7.09 -9.84 -16.75
C LYS A 221 7.34 -8.84 -17.88
N GLU A 222 6.31 -8.52 -18.64
CA GLU A 222 6.36 -7.61 -19.79
C GLU A 222 5.15 -6.66 -19.72
N PRO A 223 5.20 -5.62 -18.88
CA PRO A 223 4.05 -4.74 -18.72
C PRO A 223 3.83 -3.90 -19.99
N LYS A 224 2.63 -3.97 -20.53
CA LYS A 224 2.20 -3.15 -21.67
C LYS A 224 1.91 -1.73 -21.22
N GLU A 225 2.39 -0.75 -21.97
CA GLU A 225 2.32 0.66 -21.58
C GLU A 225 0.91 1.22 -21.38
N ASN A 226 -0.05 0.73 -22.18
CA ASN A 226 -1.45 1.15 -22.15
C ASN A 226 -2.37 0.10 -21.53
N ALA A 227 -1.83 -0.86 -20.77
CA ALA A 227 -2.65 -1.85 -20.10
C ALA A 227 -3.11 -1.36 -18.71
N ILE A 228 -4.33 -1.75 -18.35
CA ILE A 228 -4.89 -1.67 -17.01
C ILE A 228 -5.09 -3.09 -16.52
N TYR A 229 -4.35 -3.46 -15.49
CA TYR A 229 -4.41 -4.80 -14.93
C TYR A 229 -5.47 -4.90 -13.86
N ILE A 230 -6.41 -5.83 -14.04
CA ILE A 230 -7.54 -6.05 -13.15
C ILE A 230 -7.44 -7.46 -12.60
N ARG A 231 -7.36 -7.61 -11.28
CA ARG A 231 -7.24 -8.90 -10.63
C ARG A 231 -8.46 -9.77 -10.91
N SER A 232 -8.25 -10.95 -11.47
CA SER A 232 -9.28 -11.95 -11.72
C SER A 232 -9.36 -13.01 -10.64
N PHE A 233 -8.28 -13.17 -9.89
CA PHE A 233 -8.18 -14.06 -8.74
C PHE A 233 -6.98 -13.64 -7.88
N ASP A 234 -7.18 -13.57 -6.58
CA ASP A 234 -6.14 -13.66 -5.58
C ASP A 234 -6.42 -14.86 -4.67
N LYS A 235 -5.45 -15.35 -3.95
CA LYS A 235 -5.51 -16.55 -3.11
C LYS A 235 -6.88 -16.84 -2.47
N SER A 236 -7.67 -15.83 -2.14
CA SER A 236 -8.90 -15.95 -1.34
C SER A 236 -10.07 -15.13 -1.86
N MET A 237 -9.92 -14.41 -2.98
CA MET A 237 -10.97 -13.56 -3.53
C MET A 237 -11.16 -13.80 -5.03
N LEU A 238 -12.41 -13.97 -5.41
CA LEU A 238 -12.91 -13.76 -6.76
C LEU A 238 -13.60 -12.40 -6.78
N PRO A 239 -13.22 -11.46 -7.65
CA PRO A 239 -13.86 -10.15 -7.69
C PRO A 239 -15.31 -10.27 -8.13
N ASN A 240 -16.14 -9.32 -7.71
CA ASN A 240 -17.48 -9.20 -8.25
C ASN A 240 -17.40 -9.02 -9.78
N GLN A 241 -18.03 -9.91 -10.54
CA GLN A 241 -17.86 -9.96 -12.00
C GLN A 241 -18.47 -8.75 -12.69
N MET A 242 -19.59 -8.23 -12.20
CA MET A 242 -20.24 -7.04 -12.77
C MET A 242 -19.36 -5.81 -12.52
N LEU A 243 -18.87 -5.64 -11.30
CA LEU A 243 -17.96 -4.56 -10.94
C LEU A 243 -16.66 -4.63 -11.77
N LYS A 244 -16.11 -5.82 -11.95
CA LYS A 244 -14.94 -6.06 -12.81
C LYS A 244 -15.23 -5.64 -14.26
N GLN A 245 -16.39 -6.02 -14.81
CA GLN A 245 -16.77 -5.68 -16.18
C GLN A 245 -16.90 -4.16 -16.38
N GLU A 246 -17.46 -3.44 -15.41
CA GLU A 246 -17.53 -1.98 -15.47
C GLU A 246 -16.12 -1.34 -15.55
N PHE A 247 -15.11 -1.91 -14.87
CA PHE A 247 -13.73 -1.46 -15.02
C PHE A 247 -13.14 -1.77 -16.39
N TYR A 248 -13.51 -2.91 -17.01
CA TYR A 248 -13.11 -3.20 -18.39
C TYR A 248 -13.66 -2.15 -19.37
N GLU A 249 -14.92 -1.75 -19.19
CA GLU A 249 -15.54 -0.74 -20.05
C GLU A 249 -14.97 0.66 -19.78
N ALA A 250 -14.72 1.03 -18.52
CA ALA A 250 -14.07 2.30 -18.17
C ALA A 250 -12.65 2.41 -18.78
N ALA A 251 -11.86 1.32 -18.71
CA ALA A 251 -10.55 1.27 -19.33
C ALA A 251 -10.62 1.48 -20.85
N LYS A 252 -11.49 0.75 -21.54
CA LYS A 252 -11.69 0.90 -23.00
C LYS A 252 -12.13 2.30 -23.39
N LYS A 253 -13.05 2.88 -22.62
CA LYS A 253 -13.55 4.26 -22.86
C LYS A 253 -12.45 5.29 -22.77
N LYS A 254 -11.46 5.07 -21.91
CA LYS A 254 -10.25 5.91 -21.78
C LYS A 254 -9.14 5.55 -22.79
N GLY A 255 -9.36 4.57 -23.67
CA GLY A 255 -8.39 4.12 -24.68
C GLY A 255 -7.32 3.17 -24.15
N TYR A 256 -7.52 2.59 -22.97
CA TYR A 256 -6.62 1.59 -22.37
C TYR A 256 -7.07 0.16 -22.67
N ILE A 257 -6.13 -0.78 -22.59
CA ILE A 257 -6.36 -2.21 -22.79
C ILE A 257 -6.57 -2.87 -21.44
N PRO A 258 -7.79 -3.32 -21.09
CA PRO A 258 -8.01 -4.04 -19.84
C PRO A 258 -7.44 -5.46 -19.93
N GLU A 259 -6.60 -5.84 -18.97
CA GLU A 259 -6.02 -7.17 -18.88
C GLU A 259 -6.33 -7.84 -17.55
N GLY A 260 -6.72 -9.12 -17.62
CA GLY A 260 -6.93 -9.94 -16.43
C GLY A 260 -5.58 -10.35 -15.82
N HIS A 261 -5.49 -10.27 -14.49
CA HIS A 261 -4.32 -10.70 -13.73
C HIS A 261 -4.70 -11.75 -12.68
N VAL A 262 -3.87 -12.77 -12.52
CA VAL A 262 -4.05 -13.86 -11.55
C VAL A 262 -2.81 -13.96 -10.67
N GLN A 263 -3.00 -14.05 -9.37
CA GLN A 263 -1.91 -14.21 -8.40
C GLN A 263 -2.38 -15.08 -7.22
N LEU A 264 -1.46 -15.82 -6.61
CA LEU A 264 -1.75 -16.68 -5.46
C LEU A 264 -1.40 -16.04 -4.10
N GLU A 265 -1.18 -14.75 -4.09
CA GLU A 265 -0.95 -13.95 -2.89
C GLU A 265 -2.22 -13.16 -2.57
N ALA A 266 -2.62 -13.17 -1.29
CA ALA A 266 -3.80 -12.46 -0.82
C ALA A 266 -3.53 -10.94 -0.80
N THR A 267 -4.58 -10.17 -1.09
CA THR A 267 -4.58 -8.70 -0.98
C THR A 267 -5.54 -8.25 0.13
N ASP A 268 -5.56 -6.96 0.45
CA ASP A 268 -6.59 -6.41 1.34
C ASP A 268 -8.01 -6.70 0.83
N GLY A 269 -8.20 -6.82 -0.49
CA GLY A 269 -9.45 -7.24 -1.10
C GLY A 269 -9.98 -8.57 -0.59
N SER A 270 -9.08 -9.51 -0.27
CA SER A 270 -9.43 -10.82 0.31
C SER A 270 -10.17 -10.74 1.65
N PHE A 271 -10.01 -9.64 2.37
CA PHE A 271 -10.66 -9.40 3.67
C PHE A 271 -11.79 -8.38 3.54
N ILE A 272 -11.64 -7.36 2.71
CA ILE A 272 -12.66 -6.35 2.46
C ILE A 272 -13.94 -6.97 1.93
N HIS A 273 -13.85 -7.85 0.90
CA HIS A 273 -15.03 -8.42 0.25
C HIS A 273 -15.94 -9.24 1.17
N LYS A 274 -15.40 -9.78 2.25
CA LYS A 274 -16.14 -10.55 3.27
C LYS A 274 -16.43 -9.77 4.55
N SER A 275 -16.11 -8.47 4.58
CA SER A 275 -16.38 -7.60 5.72
C SER A 275 -17.80 -7.04 5.65
N LEU A 276 -18.35 -6.63 6.80
CA LEU A 276 -19.75 -6.21 6.95
C LEU A 276 -20.71 -7.33 6.51
N GLU A 277 -21.68 -7.02 5.70
CA GLU A 277 -22.63 -7.98 5.09
C GLU A 277 -22.11 -8.55 3.76
N GLY A 278 -20.85 -8.32 3.45
CA GLY A 278 -20.20 -8.53 2.17
C GLY A 278 -20.08 -7.20 1.42
N THR A 279 -18.84 -6.85 1.02
CA THR A 279 -18.54 -5.62 0.27
C THR A 279 -18.10 -6.01 -1.14
N PRO A 280 -18.87 -5.72 -2.19
CA PRO A 280 -18.42 -5.93 -3.57
C PRO A 280 -17.08 -5.24 -3.80
N ALA A 281 -16.07 -6.00 -4.21
CA ALA A 281 -14.70 -5.49 -4.32
C ALA A 281 -14.03 -5.89 -5.63
N VAL A 282 -13.12 -5.04 -6.08
CA VAL A 282 -12.20 -5.28 -7.19
C VAL A 282 -10.79 -4.87 -6.78
N VAL A 283 -9.79 -5.58 -7.27
CA VAL A 283 -8.39 -5.21 -7.09
C VAL A 283 -7.80 -4.78 -8.43
N LEU A 284 -7.26 -3.58 -8.47
CA LEU A 284 -6.55 -3.01 -9.61
C LEU A 284 -5.05 -3.06 -9.33
N VAL A 285 -4.27 -3.41 -10.35
CA VAL A 285 -2.87 -3.77 -10.17
C VAL A 285 -1.95 -2.79 -10.91
N LEU A 286 -0.99 -2.23 -10.20
CA LEU A 286 0.16 -1.54 -10.77
C LEU A 286 1.27 -2.56 -11.07
N PRO A 287 1.80 -2.60 -12.31
CA PRO A 287 2.83 -3.55 -12.68
C PRO A 287 4.20 -3.14 -12.14
N LEU A 288 4.80 -3.97 -11.30
CA LEU A 288 6.20 -3.83 -10.88
C LEU A 288 7.13 -4.67 -11.78
N LYS A 289 8.37 -4.21 -11.93
CA LYS A 289 9.33 -4.80 -12.86
C LYS A 289 10.09 -5.99 -12.28
N TYR A 290 10.42 -5.97 -10.99
CA TYR A 290 11.25 -7.00 -10.36
C TYR A 290 10.42 -7.87 -9.40
N LYS A 291 10.64 -9.19 -9.48
CA LYS A 291 9.98 -10.15 -8.59
C LYS A 291 10.85 -10.39 -7.36
N GLN A 292 10.24 -10.45 -6.18
CA GLN A 292 10.90 -10.78 -4.92
C GLN A 292 12.20 -9.98 -4.69
N ALA A 293 12.17 -8.69 -4.94
CA ALA A 293 13.30 -7.78 -4.76
C ALA A 293 13.01 -6.77 -3.66
N LEU A 294 14.05 -6.41 -2.90
CA LEU A 294 13.93 -5.32 -1.91
C LEU A 294 13.67 -3.96 -2.58
N LEU A 295 14.17 -3.78 -3.79
CA LEU A 295 13.92 -2.62 -4.62
C LEU A 295 13.07 -3.03 -5.82
N ASN A 296 12.04 -2.27 -6.07
CA ASN A 296 11.16 -2.44 -7.22
C ASN A 296 11.20 -1.22 -8.11
N SER A 297 10.80 -1.38 -9.36
CA SER A 297 10.72 -0.31 -10.32
C SER A 297 9.32 -0.20 -10.90
N LEU A 298 8.86 1.05 -11.08
CA LEU A 298 7.55 1.40 -11.61
C LEU A 298 7.67 2.62 -12.52
N LYS A 299 7.00 2.62 -13.69
CA LYS A 299 6.82 3.83 -14.48
C LYS A 299 5.64 4.65 -13.95
N VAL A 300 5.86 5.93 -13.65
CA VAL A 300 4.85 6.85 -13.09
C VAL A 300 3.59 6.93 -13.95
N LYS A 301 3.70 6.74 -15.26
CA LYS A 301 2.54 6.74 -16.15
C LYS A 301 1.46 5.72 -15.79
N TYR A 302 1.82 4.58 -15.17
CA TYR A 302 0.82 3.60 -14.74
C TYR A 302 -0.06 4.13 -13.61
N ILE A 303 0.49 4.99 -12.75
CA ILE A 303 -0.27 5.69 -11.71
C ILE A 303 -1.32 6.61 -12.36
N ASN A 304 -0.90 7.42 -13.35
CA ASN A 304 -1.80 8.33 -14.06
C ASN A 304 -2.89 7.59 -14.84
N ASN A 305 -2.50 6.53 -15.57
CA ASN A 305 -3.45 5.72 -16.35
C ASN A 305 -4.51 5.08 -15.46
N LEU A 306 -4.08 4.50 -14.33
CA LEU A 306 -4.99 3.87 -13.38
C LEU A 306 -5.93 4.88 -12.73
N SER A 307 -5.40 6.06 -12.35
CA SER A 307 -6.20 7.16 -11.80
C SER A 307 -7.29 7.62 -12.77
N ASP A 308 -6.96 7.75 -14.07
CA ASP A 308 -7.93 8.13 -15.11
C ASP A 308 -9.07 7.12 -15.23
N VAL A 309 -8.75 5.83 -15.18
CA VAL A 309 -9.75 4.78 -15.29
C VAL A 309 -10.65 4.72 -14.05
N ILE A 310 -10.07 4.89 -12.86
CA ILE A 310 -10.86 4.92 -11.62
C ILE A 310 -11.82 6.12 -11.62
N ILE A 311 -11.36 7.30 -12.03
CA ILE A 311 -12.22 8.49 -12.14
C ILE A 311 -13.35 8.25 -13.15
N GLU A 312 -13.04 7.70 -14.32
CA GLU A 312 -14.04 7.40 -15.35
C GLU A 312 -15.09 6.39 -14.83
N PHE A 313 -14.65 5.35 -14.12
CA PHE A 313 -15.55 4.39 -13.49
C PHE A 313 -16.48 5.07 -12.47
N ILE A 314 -15.93 5.88 -11.55
CA ILE A 314 -16.73 6.53 -10.50
C ILE A 314 -17.76 7.48 -11.11
N LYS A 315 -17.40 8.25 -12.14
CA LYS A 315 -18.31 9.15 -12.86
C LYS A 315 -19.47 8.40 -13.54
N GLY A 316 -19.23 7.17 -13.96
CA GLY A 316 -20.24 6.32 -14.61
C GLY A 316 -21.13 5.54 -13.65
N LEU A 317 -20.96 5.70 -12.31
CA LEU A 317 -21.78 5.01 -11.32
C LEU A 317 -23.19 5.59 -11.23
N THR A 318 -24.16 4.70 -11.05
CA THR A 318 -25.55 5.00 -10.71
C THR A 318 -25.96 4.14 -9.50
N ALA A 319 -27.00 4.57 -8.77
CA ALA A 319 -27.56 3.78 -7.67
C ALA A 319 -27.91 2.35 -8.12
N GLU A 320 -28.57 2.22 -9.28
CA GLU A 320 -28.94 0.92 -9.86
C GLU A 320 -27.72 -0.01 -10.07
N LYS A 321 -26.59 0.54 -10.55
CA LYS A 321 -25.34 -0.23 -10.72
C LYS A 321 -24.81 -0.73 -9.38
N ILE A 322 -24.75 0.14 -8.37
CA ILE A 322 -24.25 -0.21 -7.04
C ILE A 322 -25.11 -1.29 -6.40
N GLU A 323 -26.43 -1.17 -6.48
CA GLU A 323 -27.37 -2.18 -5.96
C GLU A 323 -27.19 -3.55 -6.64
N LYS A 324 -27.02 -3.55 -7.97
CA LYS A 324 -26.73 -4.78 -8.74
C LYS A 324 -25.42 -5.45 -8.33
N PHE A 325 -24.36 -4.68 -7.98
CA PHE A 325 -23.12 -5.26 -7.47
C PHE A 325 -23.34 -5.98 -6.14
N GLY A 326 -24.25 -5.48 -5.29
CA GLY A 326 -24.57 -6.04 -3.98
C GLY A 326 -25.64 -7.13 -3.98
N PHE A 327 -26.10 -7.62 -5.15
CA PHE A 327 -27.24 -8.55 -5.26
C PHE A 327 -28.53 -8.02 -4.59
N LYS A 328 -28.69 -6.70 -4.52
CA LYS A 328 -29.88 -6.02 -3.99
C LYS A 328 -30.78 -5.61 -5.17
N GLY A 329 -31.23 -6.56 -5.95
CA GLY A 329 -32.05 -6.29 -7.13
C GLY A 329 -33.15 -7.31 -7.35
#